data_82cf3363cfc3290380e95aaf9ae5a8f3
#
_entry.id   82cf3363cfc3290380e95aaf9ae5a8f3
#
_cell.length_a   1.000
_cell.length_b   1.000
_cell.length_c   1.000
_cell.angle_alpha   90.00
_cell.angle_beta   90.00
_cell.angle_gamma   90.00
#
_symmetry.space_group_name_H-M   'P 1'
#
loop_
_entity.id
_entity.type
_entity.pdbx_description
1 polymer ?
#
loop_
_entity_poly.entity_id
_entity_poly.type
_entity_poly.pdbx_seq_one_letter_code
_entity_poly.pdbx_strand_id
1 'polypeptide(L)'
;MRLRAHLVDDEPLALARLRRLLELNGRVDIIGATTDSEQALAELAATPPDLCFLDIQMPRLDGFELLARLPNPPQVIFTTAHDRYALQAFGVSAVDYLLKPIAPERLDDAVTRAERQHAAGTLMAVDIAALARQLTQA
;
A
#
# COMPACT_ATOMS: atom_id res chain seq x y z
N MET A 1 -10.97 11.11 -8.19
CA MET A 1 -9.62 10.67 -8.56
C MET A 1 -9.34 9.30 -7.95
N ARG A 2 -8.89 8.36 -8.78
CA ARG A 2 -8.57 7.02 -8.29
C ARG A 2 -7.13 6.98 -7.78
N LEU A 3 -6.92 6.23 -6.70
CA LEU A 3 -5.57 5.98 -6.22
C LEU A 3 -4.83 5.06 -7.21
N ARG A 4 -3.58 5.38 -7.47
CA ARG A 4 -2.70 4.53 -8.28
C ARG A 4 -2.11 3.47 -7.37
N ALA A 5 -2.31 2.20 -7.73
CA ALA A 5 -1.93 1.07 -6.88
C ALA A 5 -0.92 0.16 -7.55
N HIS A 6 0.04 -0.32 -6.77
CA HIS A 6 0.98 -1.37 -7.17
C HIS A 6 0.72 -2.60 -6.32
N LEU A 7 0.73 -3.78 -6.95
CA LEU A 7 0.44 -5.06 -6.29
C LEU A 7 1.71 -5.90 -6.22
N VAL A 8 2.02 -6.44 -5.04
CA VAL A 8 3.21 -7.29 -4.85
C VAL A 8 2.80 -8.55 -4.09
N ASP A 9 3.00 -9.70 -4.72
CA ASP A 9 2.74 -11.00 -4.10
C ASP A 9 3.55 -12.06 -4.86
N ASP A 10 4.35 -12.86 -4.16
CA ASP A 10 5.21 -13.86 -4.78
C ASP A 10 4.43 -15.05 -5.38
N GLU A 11 3.16 -15.20 -5.02
CA GLU A 11 2.29 -16.24 -5.57
C GLU A 11 1.47 -15.70 -6.74
N PRO A 12 1.69 -16.18 -7.98
CA PRO A 12 0.98 -15.65 -9.14
C PRO A 12 -0.54 -15.77 -9.05
N LEU A 13 -1.06 -16.86 -8.45
CA LEU A 13 -2.51 -17.03 -8.30
C LEU A 13 -3.10 -16.03 -7.30
N ALA A 14 -2.39 -15.76 -6.21
CA ALA A 14 -2.83 -14.76 -5.24
C ALA A 14 -2.83 -13.36 -5.86
N LEU A 15 -1.80 -13.05 -6.63
CA LEU A 15 -1.70 -11.78 -7.34
C LEU A 15 -2.83 -11.61 -8.36
N ALA A 16 -3.12 -12.65 -9.14
CA ALA A 16 -4.22 -12.62 -10.11
C ALA A 16 -5.58 -12.43 -9.43
N ARG A 17 -5.80 -13.10 -8.30
CA ARG A 17 -7.03 -12.96 -7.52
C ARG A 17 -7.19 -11.54 -6.98
N LEU A 18 -6.13 -10.98 -6.42
CA LEU A 18 -6.16 -9.61 -5.90
C LEU A 18 -6.46 -8.61 -7.01
N ARG A 19 -5.80 -8.76 -8.15
CA ARG A 19 -6.05 -7.92 -9.33
C ARG A 19 -7.52 -7.98 -9.73
N ARG A 20 -8.10 -9.18 -9.80
CA ARG A 20 -9.51 -9.33 -10.17
C ARG A 20 -10.43 -8.66 -9.17
N LEU A 21 -10.18 -8.84 -7.88
CA LEU A 21 -10.99 -8.20 -6.84
C LEU A 21 -10.94 -6.67 -6.94
N LEU A 22 -9.76 -6.11 -7.22
CA LEU A 22 -9.59 -4.67 -7.39
C LEU A 22 -10.24 -4.15 -8.67
N GLU A 23 -10.19 -4.92 -9.75
CA GLU A 23 -10.88 -4.57 -10.98
C GLU A 23 -12.40 -4.56 -10.80
N LEU A 24 -12.94 -5.52 -10.05
CA LEU A 24 -14.37 -5.55 -9.70
C LEU A 24 -14.76 -4.40 -8.77
N ASN A 25 -13.89 -4.04 -7.84
CA ASN A 25 -14.09 -2.89 -6.96
C ASN A 25 -14.11 -1.58 -7.76
N GLY A 26 -13.25 -1.45 -8.76
CA GLY A 26 -13.23 -0.34 -9.72
C GLY A 26 -12.78 1.00 -9.16
N ARG A 27 -12.20 1.04 -7.95
CA ARG A 27 -11.85 2.30 -7.26
C ARG A 27 -10.38 2.64 -7.26
N VAL A 28 -9.53 1.75 -7.78
CA VAL A 28 -8.09 2.01 -7.90
C VAL A 28 -7.63 1.75 -9.33
N ASP A 29 -6.59 2.45 -9.75
CA ASP A 29 -5.91 2.20 -11.02
C ASP A 29 -4.67 1.37 -10.74
N ILE A 30 -4.62 0.14 -11.27
CA ILE A 30 -3.48 -0.74 -11.08
C ILE A 30 -2.39 -0.34 -12.06
N ILE A 31 -1.28 0.22 -11.54
CA ILE A 31 -0.18 0.70 -12.37
C ILE A 31 0.97 -0.31 -12.49
N GLY A 32 0.95 -1.37 -11.68
CA GLY A 32 1.96 -2.41 -11.74
C GLY A 32 1.60 -3.58 -10.86
N ALA A 33 2.18 -4.74 -11.17
CA ALA A 33 2.01 -5.96 -10.40
C ALA A 33 3.25 -6.82 -10.56
N THR A 34 3.86 -7.24 -9.46
CA THR A 34 5.11 -8.00 -9.46
C THR A 34 5.05 -9.20 -8.53
N THR A 35 5.73 -10.27 -8.93
CA THR A 35 5.88 -11.48 -8.11
C THR A 35 7.26 -11.60 -7.47
N ASP A 36 8.20 -10.74 -7.85
CA ASP A 36 9.57 -10.75 -7.32
C ASP A 36 9.78 -9.53 -6.43
N SER A 37 10.21 -9.76 -5.18
CA SER A 37 10.38 -8.70 -4.20
C SER A 37 11.46 -7.68 -4.59
N GLU A 38 12.55 -8.11 -5.20
CA GLU A 38 13.61 -7.20 -5.62
C GLU A 38 13.18 -6.33 -6.80
N GLN A 39 12.47 -6.92 -7.77
CA GLN A 39 11.88 -6.18 -8.88
C GLN A 39 10.84 -5.19 -8.37
N ALA A 40 10.02 -5.59 -7.40
CA ALA A 40 9.02 -4.72 -6.79
C ALA A 40 9.68 -3.51 -6.14
N LEU A 41 10.78 -3.71 -5.42
CA LEU A 41 11.52 -2.62 -4.79
C LEU A 41 11.99 -1.61 -5.84
N ALA A 42 12.55 -2.08 -6.95
CA ALA A 42 13.03 -1.21 -8.03
C ALA A 42 11.88 -0.43 -8.68
N GLU A 43 10.76 -1.10 -8.96
CA GLU A 43 9.60 -0.45 -9.58
C GLU A 43 8.94 0.56 -8.65
N LEU A 44 8.78 0.24 -7.37
CA LEU A 44 8.20 1.13 -6.40
C LEU A 44 9.05 2.38 -6.17
N ALA A 45 10.37 2.24 -6.22
CA ALA A 45 11.28 3.36 -6.10
C ALA A 45 11.27 4.24 -7.35
N ALA A 46 11.19 3.64 -8.54
CA ALA A 46 11.21 4.37 -9.81
C ALA A 46 9.88 5.07 -10.11
N THR A 47 8.76 4.44 -9.79
CA THR A 47 7.43 4.98 -10.06
C THR A 47 6.57 4.81 -8.81
N PRO A 48 6.71 5.71 -7.82
CA PRO A 48 5.98 5.58 -6.56
C PRO A 48 4.46 5.63 -6.77
N PRO A 49 3.73 4.60 -6.31
CA PRO A 49 2.27 4.63 -6.35
C PRO A 49 1.70 5.40 -5.18
N ASP A 50 0.39 5.65 -5.20
CA ASP A 50 -0.31 6.18 -4.03
C ASP A 50 -0.51 5.10 -2.97
N LEU A 51 -0.71 3.86 -3.42
CA LEU A 51 -1.05 2.73 -2.57
C LEU A 51 -0.34 1.46 -3.06
N CYS A 52 0.18 0.69 -2.12
CA CYS A 52 0.78 -0.62 -2.42
C CYS A 52 0.07 -1.71 -1.62
N PHE A 53 -0.39 -2.75 -2.33
CA PHE A 53 -0.83 -3.99 -1.71
C PHE A 53 0.38 -4.91 -1.66
N LEU A 54 0.83 -5.26 -0.47
CA LEU A 54 2.13 -5.87 -0.27
C LEU A 54 2.02 -7.13 0.57
N ASP A 55 2.36 -8.27 -0.03
CA ASP A 55 2.42 -9.54 0.68
C ASP A 55 3.54 -9.48 1.73
N ILE A 56 3.28 -10.00 2.92
CA ILE A 56 4.26 -10.01 4.00
C ILE A 56 5.31 -11.08 3.77
N GLN A 57 4.90 -12.31 3.47
CA GLN A 57 5.82 -13.43 3.31
C GLN A 57 6.27 -13.62 1.86
N MET A 58 7.48 -13.20 1.57
CA MET A 58 8.08 -13.37 0.25
C MET A 58 9.55 -13.80 0.40
N PRO A 59 10.08 -14.57 -0.57
CA PRO A 59 11.52 -14.90 -0.58
C PRO A 59 12.37 -13.64 -0.76
N ARG A 60 13.58 -13.66 -0.23
CA ARG A 60 14.62 -12.62 -0.32
C ARG A 60 14.32 -11.40 0.53
N LEU A 61 13.21 -10.70 0.25
CA LEU A 61 12.73 -9.58 1.06
C LEU A 61 11.28 -9.86 1.43
N ASP A 62 10.95 -9.85 2.73
CA ASP A 62 9.56 -9.86 3.14
C ASP A 62 8.95 -8.46 2.97
N GLY A 63 7.65 -8.34 3.18
CA GLY A 63 6.95 -7.07 2.99
C GLY A 63 7.47 -5.95 3.88
N PHE A 64 7.84 -6.25 5.11
CA PHE A 64 8.37 -5.25 6.03
C PHE A 64 9.76 -4.78 5.62
N GLU A 65 10.62 -5.71 5.21
CA GLU A 65 11.96 -5.39 4.74
C GLU A 65 11.92 -4.55 3.46
N LEU A 66 11.02 -4.89 2.54
CA LEU A 66 10.84 -4.14 1.31
C LEU A 66 10.42 -2.71 1.62
N LEU A 67 9.41 -2.54 2.47
CA LEU A 67 8.91 -1.22 2.84
C LEU A 67 9.99 -0.38 3.50
N ALA A 68 10.81 -0.99 4.37
CA ALA A 68 11.88 -0.29 5.08
C ALA A 68 12.97 0.24 4.13
N ARG A 69 13.11 -0.34 2.95
CA ARG A 69 14.12 0.08 1.96
C ARG A 69 13.64 1.19 1.03
N LEU A 70 12.36 1.53 1.07
CA LEU A 70 11.82 2.60 0.23
C LEU A 70 12.08 3.96 0.88
N PRO A 71 12.70 4.91 0.16
CA PRO A 71 12.98 6.24 0.74
C PRO A 71 11.71 7.04 1.03
N ASN A 72 10.70 6.91 0.16
CA ASN A 72 9.41 7.56 0.33
C ASN A 72 8.32 6.51 0.19
N PRO A 73 8.02 5.76 1.27
CA PRO A 73 7.08 4.66 1.17
C PRO A 73 5.67 5.16 0.86
N PRO A 74 4.94 4.47 -0.04
CA PRO A 74 3.53 4.77 -0.28
C PRO A 74 2.68 4.33 0.90
N GLN A 75 1.39 4.63 0.85
CA GLN A 75 0.46 3.97 1.75
C GLN A 75 0.45 2.47 1.45
N VAL A 76 0.37 1.64 2.48
CA VAL A 76 0.48 0.19 2.33
C VAL A 76 -0.70 -0.50 2.98
N ILE A 77 -1.27 -1.47 2.24
CA ILE A 77 -2.18 -2.48 2.76
C ILE A 77 -1.44 -3.80 2.66
N PHE A 78 -1.11 -4.39 3.81
CA PHE A 78 -0.46 -5.69 3.83
C PHE A 78 -1.45 -6.81 3.55
N THR A 79 -1.00 -7.84 2.83
CA THR A 79 -1.75 -9.08 2.63
C THR A 79 -0.97 -10.23 3.25
N THR A 80 -1.66 -11.19 3.85
CA THR A 80 -1.00 -12.30 4.52
C THR A 80 -1.94 -13.49 4.67
N ALA A 81 -1.36 -14.70 4.69
CA ALA A 81 -2.09 -15.92 5.04
C ALA A 81 -2.09 -16.18 6.54
N HIS A 82 -1.41 -15.36 7.35
CA HIS A 82 -1.17 -15.62 8.77
C HIS A 82 -1.53 -14.45 9.67
N ASP A 83 -2.40 -14.67 10.64
CA ASP A 83 -2.85 -13.67 11.63
C ASP A 83 -1.70 -13.12 12.47
N ARG A 84 -0.65 -13.91 12.69
CA ARG A 84 0.47 -13.55 13.56
C ARG A 84 1.19 -12.27 13.14
N TYR A 85 1.02 -11.86 11.89
CA TYR A 85 1.64 -10.64 11.37
C TYR A 85 0.84 -9.37 11.66
N ALA A 86 -0.36 -9.49 12.19
CA ALA A 86 -1.21 -8.32 12.49
C ALA A 86 -0.54 -7.35 13.46
N LEU A 87 0.14 -7.87 14.49
CA LEU A 87 0.82 -7.03 15.48
C LEU A 87 1.99 -6.27 14.86
N GLN A 88 2.72 -6.89 13.95
CA GLN A 88 3.81 -6.24 13.23
C GLN A 88 3.29 -5.14 12.30
N ALA A 89 2.16 -5.38 11.66
CA ALA A 89 1.54 -4.38 10.78
C ALA A 89 1.12 -3.13 11.57
N PHE A 90 0.70 -3.26 12.82
CA PHE A 90 0.38 -2.12 13.68
C PHE A 90 1.62 -1.32 14.09
N GLY A 91 2.80 -1.95 14.15
CA GLY A 91 4.05 -1.28 14.46
C GLY A 91 4.63 -0.52 13.28
N VAL A 92 4.08 -0.69 12.10
CA VAL A 92 4.48 -0.02 10.86
C VAL A 92 3.29 0.83 10.40
N SER A 93 3.54 1.97 9.78
CA SER A 93 2.48 2.85 9.27
C SER A 93 1.77 2.22 8.08
N ALA A 94 0.86 1.29 8.35
CA ALA A 94 0.02 0.64 7.35
C ALA A 94 -1.40 1.15 7.44
N VAL A 95 -2.08 1.22 6.30
CA VAL A 95 -3.50 1.59 6.25
C VAL A 95 -4.36 0.48 6.83
N ASP A 96 -4.03 -0.76 6.45
CA ASP A 96 -4.80 -1.93 6.86
C ASP A 96 -3.97 -3.18 6.57
N TYR A 97 -4.48 -4.34 7.00
CA TYR A 97 -3.96 -5.62 6.55
C TYR A 97 -5.12 -6.54 6.20
N LEU A 98 -4.92 -7.39 5.21
CA LEU A 98 -5.94 -8.29 4.70
C LEU A 98 -5.48 -9.73 4.83
N LEU A 99 -6.31 -10.57 5.46
CA LEU A 99 -6.04 -11.98 5.61
C LEU A 99 -6.50 -12.72 4.35
N LYS A 100 -5.64 -13.60 3.82
CA LYS A 100 -5.99 -14.44 2.68
C LYS A 100 -6.80 -15.66 3.16
N PRO A 101 -7.81 -16.11 2.39
CA PRO A 101 -8.29 -15.53 1.15
C PRO A 101 -9.04 -14.21 1.41
N ILE A 102 -8.77 -13.20 0.59
CA ILE A 102 -9.30 -11.86 0.81
C ILE A 102 -10.79 -11.83 0.46
N ALA A 103 -11.62 -11.44 1.44
CA ALA A 103 -13.04 -11.23 1.22
C ALA A 103 -13.27 -9.90 0.51
N PRO A 104 -14.16 -9.84 -0.51
CA PRO A 104 -14.42 -8.60 -1.25
C PRO A 104 -14.82 -7.42 -0.35
N GLU A 105 -15.62 -7.67 0.68
CA GLU A 105 -16.06 -6.62 1.62
C GLU A 105 -14.89 -6.04 2.42
N ARG A 106 -13.94 -6.90 2.82
CA ARG A 106 -12.75 -6.46 3.54
C ARG A 106 -11.85 -5.62 2.64
N LEU A 107 -11.74 -6.02 1.37
CA LEU A 107 -10.97 -5.23 0.39
C LEU A 107 -11.60 -3.84 0.20
N ASP A 108 -12.92 -3.78 0.06
CA ASP A 108 -13.63 -2.51 -0.10
C ASP A 108 -13.41 -1.59 1.09
N ASP A 109 -13.45 -2.13 2.31
CA ASP A 109 -13.18 -1.37 3.53
C ASP A 109 -11.76 -0.82 3.56
N ALA A 110 -10.78 -1.65 3.18
CA ALA A 110 -9.38 -1.24 3.15
C ALA A 110 -9.14 -0.13 2.12
N VAL A 111 -9.74 -0.23 0.95
CA VAL A 111 -9.66 0.80 -0.10
C VAL A 111 -10.28 2.11 0.40
N THR A 112 -11.41 2.04 1.09
CA THR A 112 -12.05 3.22 1.69
C THR A 112 -11.11 3.91 2.68
N ARG A 113 -10.44 3.14 3.53
CA ARG A 113 -9.46 3.69 4.48
C ARG A 113 -8.30 4.36 3.77
N ALA A 114 -7.78 3.72 2.71
CA ALA A 114 -6.69 4.28 1.93
C ALA A 114 -7.09 5.61 1.28
N GLU A 115 -8.29 5.70 0.74
CA GLU A 115 -8.81 6.94 0.16
C GLU A 115 -8.90 8.05 1.19
N ARG A 116 -9.43 7.74 2.37
CA ARG A 116 -9.57 8.71 3.45
C ARG A 116 -8.24 9.20 3.97
N GLN A 117 -7.29 8.31 4.17
CA GLN A 117 -5.96 8.67 4.64
C GLN A 117 -5.19 9.46 3.61
N HIS A 118 -5.33 9.13 2.34
CA HIS A 118 -4.70 9.87 1.25
C HIS A 118 -5.21 11.31 1.22
N ALA A 119 -6.52 11.52 1.31
CA ALA A 119 -7.12 12.83 1.34
C ALA A 119 -6.69 13.63 2.57
N ALA A 120 -6.68 12.99 3.75
CA ALA A 120 -6.25 13.62 4.99
C ALA A 120 -4.77 13.99 4.96
N GLY A 121 -3.91 13.10 4.43
CA GLY A 121 -2.49 13.36 4.29
C GLY A 121 -2.20 14.54 3.37
N THR A 122 -2.93 14.66 2.27
CA THR A 122 -2.80 15.78 1.36
C THR A 122 -3.19 17.10 2.04
N LEU A 123 -4.29 17.11 2.80
CA LEU A 123 -4.72 18.28 3.56
C LEU A 123 -3.70 18.68 4.63
N MET A 124 -3.18 17.70 5.37
CA MET A 124 -2.17 17.96 6.40
C MET A 124 -0.88 18.50 5.81
N ALA A 125 -0.46 18.00 4.66
CA ALA A 125 0.74 18.50 3.99
C ALA A 125 0.58 19.95 3.56
N VAL A 126 -0.61 20.33 3.06
CA VAL A 126 -0.92 21.71 2.69
C VAL A 126 -0.90 22.61 3.94
N ASP A 127 -1.50 22.16 5.04
CA ASP A 127 -1.55 22.91 6.29
C ASP A 127 -0.16 23.14 6.85
N ILE A 128 0.71 22.14 6.82
CA ILE A 128 2.10 22.25 7.29
C ILE A 128 2.87 23.24 6.44
N ALA A 129 2.71 23.20 5.13
CA ALA A 129 3.37 24.14 4.21
C ALA A 129 2.91 25.57 4.46
N ALA A 130 1.61 25.79 4.68
CA ALA A 130 1.06 27.07 5.01
C ALA A 130 1.62 27.61 6.33
N LEU A 131 1.70 26.75 7.36
CA LEU A 131 2.25 27.12 8.65
C LEU A 131 3.72 27.49 8.56
N ALA A 132 4.50 26.72 7.80
CA ALA A 132 5.93 27.02 7.60
C ALA A 132 6.13 28.37 6.94
N ARG A 133 5.28 28.73 5.97
CA ARG A 133 5.33 30.05 5.33
C ARG A 133 5.03 31.19 6.31
N GLN A 134 4.06 30.98 7.20
CA GLN A 134 3.75 31.99 8.23
C GLN A 134 4.92 32.20 9.16
N LEU A 135 5.60 31.13 9.54
CA LEU A 135 6.76 31.20 10.45
C LEU A 135 7.95 31.92 9.79
N THR A 136 8.14 31.79 8.50
CA THR A 136 9.25 32.45 7.78
C THR A 136 8.98 33.92 7.47
N GLN A 137 7.76 34.39 7.59
CA GLN A 137 7.39 35.79 7.37
C GLN A 137 7.50 36.64 8.64
N ALA A 138 7.71 36.01 9.75
CA ALA A 138 7.93 36.72 11.00
C ALA A 138 9.40 37.13 11.12
#